data_a6a169e98495cbdda862d16073a34176
#
_entry.id   a6a169e98495cbdda862d16073a34176
#
_cell.length_a   1.000
_cell.length_b   1.000
_cell.length_c   1.000
_cell.angle_alpha   90.00
_cell.angle_beta   90.00
_cell.angle_gamma   90.00
#
_symmetry.space_group_name_H-M   'P 1'
#
loop_
_entity.id
_entity.type
_entity.pdbx_description
1 polymer ?
#
loop_
_entity_poly.entity_id
_entity_poly.type
_entity_poly.pdbx_seq_one_letter_code
_entity_poly.pdbx_strand_id
1 'polypeptide(L)'
;MKKNIKEKKDAHETLAYFLSENSNKSFEETKNISDKFLKQIQVKLEDTNIDIESIFNVLESVDHNQPIYLKQLPFISLCEHHLLPFFGYVDIGIFPSKKIAGISKFSDLIEHLSNQLTLQEKLTEKIGNTINDILECEGVFVRIKAK
;
A
#
# COMPACT_ATOMS: atom_id res chain seq x y z
N MET A 1 7.64 18.69 12.06
CA MET A 1 6.86 19.75 12.77
C MET A 1 5.47 19.19 13.11
N LYS A 2 5.23 18.74 14.34
CA LYS A 2 3.90 18.32 14.81
C LYS A 2 3.06 19.57 15.01
N LYS A 3 2.07 19.82 14.14
CA LYS A 3 1.06 20.86 14.37
C LYS A 3 0.26 20.50 15.63
N ASN A 4 0.32 21.34 16.63
CA ASN A 4 -0.59 21.33 17.78
C ASN A 4 -2.02 21.56 17.25
N ILE A 5 -2.80 20.50 17.13
CA ILE A 5 -4.24 20.60 16.86
C ILE A 5 -4.89 20.84 18.22
N LYS A 6 -5.12 22.10 18.54
CA LYS A 6 -6.03 22.49 19.63
C LYS A 6 -7.44 22.04 19.23
N GLU A 7 -8.09 21.28 20.12
CA GLU A 7 -9.41 20.65 19.98
C GLU A 7 -9.46 19.55 18.90
N LYS A 8 -8.93 18.38 19.25
CA LYS A 8 -9.35 17.14 18.62
C LYS A 8 -10.81 16.90 19.00
N LYS A 9 -11.78 17.37 18.18
CA LYS A 9 -13.07 16.70 18.14
C LYS A 9 -12.77 15.24 17.88
N ASP A 10 -13.30 14.36 18.72
CA ASP A 10 -13.08 12.94 18.56
C ASP A 10 -13.61 12.53 17.18
N ALA A 11 -12.72 12.11 16.29
CA ALA A 11 -13.08 11.71 14.95
C ALA A 11 -14.08 10.53 14.97
N HIS A 12 -13.98 9.68 15.98
CA HIS A 12 -14.87 8.54 16.19
C HIS A 12 -16.30 8.99 16.45
N GLU A 13 -16.50 9.95 17.35
CA GLU A 13 -17.83 10.51 17.65
C GLU A 13 -18.38 11.28 16.44
N THR A 14 -17.55 12.09 15.78
CA THR A 14 -17.99 12.86 14.62
C THR A 14 -18.50 11.96 13.50
N LEU A 15 -17.76 10.88 13.20
CA LEU A 15 -18.19 9.88 12.19
C LEU A 15 -19.44 9.13 12.66
N ALA A 16 -19.54 8.78 13.94
CA ALA A 16 -20.70 8.10 14.49
C ALA A 16 -21.98 8.94 14.37
N TYR A 17 -21.92 10.24 14.68
CA TYR A 17 -23.05 11.17 14.46
C TYR A 17 -23.44 11.26 12.99
N PHE A 18 -22.47 11.47 12.09
CA PHE A 18 -22.75 11.50 10.67
C PHE A 18 -23.45 10.23 10.18
N LEU A 19 -22.99 9.06 10.58
CA LEU A 19 -23.58 7.78 10.21
C LEU A 19 -24.99 7.59 10.80
N SER A 20 -25.24 8.03 12.04
CA SER A 20 -26.57 7.92 12.67
C SER A 20 -27.61 8.81 12.01
N GLU A 21 -27.22 10.00 11.55
CA GLU A 21 -28.11 10.91 10.84
C GLU A 21 -28.43 10.49 9.39
N ASN A 22 -27.53 9.70 8.77
CA ASN A 22 -27.63 9.29 7.38
C ASN A 22 -27.91 7.79 7.18
N SER A 23 -28.30 7.07 8.23
CA SER A 23 -28.67 5.66 8.17
C SER A 23 -29.84 5.37 9.13
N ASN A 24 -30.35 4.16 9.07
CA ASN A 24 -31.40 3.67 9.98
C ASN A 24 -30.84 3.06 11.28
N LYS A 25 -29.63 3.47 11.70
CA LYS A 25 -28.96 2.93 12.88
C LYS A 25 -28.92 3.95 14.02
N SER A 26 -28.95 3.44 15.24
CA SER A 26 -28.77 4.26 16.45
C SER A 26 -27.34 4.79 16.54
N PHE A 27 -27.16 5.87 17.33
CA PHE A 27 -25.83 6.42 17.60
C PHE A 27 -24.88 5.37 18.22
N GLU A 28 -25.36 4.51 19.12
CA GLU A 28 -24.53 3.47 19.76
C GLU A 28 -24.04 2.43 18.74
N GLU A 29 -24.92 2.01 17.81
CA GLU A 29 -24.51 1.11 16.72
C GLU A 29 -23.47 1.75 15.80
N THR A 30 -23.69 3.01 15.43
CA THR A 30 -22.77 3.75 14.55
C THR A 30 -21.44 4.10 15.22
N LYS A 31 -21.43 4.28 16.53
CA LYS A 31 -20.20 4.45 17.31
C LYS A 31 -19.30 3.21 17.20
N ASN A 32 -19.86 2.03 17.39
CA ASN A 32 -19.09 0.78 17.23
C ASN A 32 -18.56 0.59 15.79
N ILE A 33 -19.35 0.99 14.78
CA ILE A 33 -18.92 0.96 13.38
C ILE A 33 -17.77 1.96 13.14
N SER A 34 -17.93 3.18 13.64
CA SER A 34 -16.92 4.25 13.53
C SER A 34 -15.59 3.83 14.14
N ASP A 35 -15.62 3.26 15.36
CA ASP A 35 -14.42 2.81 16.06
C ASP A 35 -13.68 1.73 15.27
N LYS A 36 -14.40 0.74 14.75
CA LYS A 36 -13.81 -0.31 13.94
C LYS A 36 -13.23 0.22 12.62
N PHE A 37 -13.96 1.09 11.93
CA PHE A 37 -13.55 1.67 10.67
C PHE A 37 -12.27 2.51 10.84
N LEU A 38 -12.26 3.45 11.78
CA LEU A 38 -11.11 4.33 12.01
C LEU A 38 -9.87 3.56 12.46
N LYS A 39 -10.06 2.52 13.26
CA LYS A 39 -8.96 1.62 13.63
C LYS A 39 -8.36 0.91 12.42
N GLN A 40 -9.17 0.42 11.49
CA GLN A 40 -8.68 -0.22 10.27
C GLN A 40 -7.94 0.78 9.35
N ILE A 41 -8.47 1.99 9.21
CA ILE A 41 -7.81 3.06 8.46
C ILE A 41 -6.48 3.43 9.09
N GLN A 42 -6.41 3.55 10.42
CA GLN A 42 -5.19 3.88 11.13
C GLN A 42 -4.10 2.82 10.89
N VAL A 43 -4.43 1.54 11.05
CA VAL A 43 -3.51 0.43 10.76
C VAL A 43 -3.00 0.48 9.30
N LYS A 44 -3.89 0.83 8.36
CA LYS A 44 -3.53 0.93 6.94
C LYS A 44 -2.64 2.13 6.62
N LEU A 45 -2.68 3.18 7.44
CA LEU A 45 -1.91 4.41 7.26
C LEU A 45 -0.71 4.51 8.22
N GLU A 46 -0.52 3.53 9.08
CA GLU A 46 0.68 3.48 9.92
C GLU A 46 1.91 3.39 9.04
N ASP A 47 2.67 4.50 9.06
CA ASP A 47 3.99 4.57 8.41
C ASP A 47 4.93 3.64 9.19
N THR A 48 4.98 2.41 8.74
CA THR A 48 6.01 1.49 9.20
C THR A 48 7.30 1.98 8.57
N ASN A 49 8.15 2.67 9.35
CA ASN A 49 9.53 3.04 8.97
C ASN A 49 10.36 1.76 8.75
N ILE A 50 9.91 0.93 7.82
CA ILE A 50 10.64 -0.26 7.41
C ILE A 50 11.67 0.21 6.38
N ASP A 51 12.91 -0.10 6.62
CA ASP A 51 13.93 -0.01 5.60
C ASP A 51 13.56 -0.94 4.44
N ILE A 52 13.18 -0.35 3.31
CA ILE A 52 12.72 -1.09 2.14
C ILE A 52 13.81 -2.03 1.61
N GLU A 53 15.09 -1.67 1.73
CA GLU A 53 16.22 -2.54 1.36
C GLU A 53 16.22 -3.82 2.21
N SER A 54 15.86 -3.72 3.48
CA SER A 54 15.76 -4.88 4.37
C SER A 54 14.67 -5.88 3.97
N ILE A 55 13.63 -5.43 3.26
CA ILE A 55 12.58 -6.31 2.75
C ILE A 55 13.14 -7.29 1.71
N PHE A 56 14.05 -6.81 0.85
CA PHE A 56 14.42 -7.56 -0.35
C PHE A 56 15.39 -8.71 -0.12
N ASN A 57 16.23 -8.67 0.91
CA ASN A 57 17.23 -9.72 1.12
C ASN A 57 17.88 -10.17 -0.21
N VAL A 58 18.57 -9.21 -0.85
CA VAL A 58 19.10 -9.33 -2.20
C VAL A 58 20.12 -10.47 -2.30
N LEU A 59 19.99 -11.29 -3.33
CA LEU A 59 20.97 -12.30 -3.73
C LEU A 59 21.83 -11.74 -4.87
N GLU A 60 23.14 -11.68 -4.66
CA GLU A 60 24.08 -11.19 -5.66
C GLU A 60 24.67 -12.33 -6.52
N SER A 61 25.20 -11.95 -7.67
CA SER A 61 25.93 -12.81 -8.63
C SER A 61 25.15 -14.02 -9.15
N VAL A 62 23.92 -13.80 -9.53
CA VAL A 62 23.14 -14.85 -10.21
C VAL A 62 23.36 -14.72 -11.72
N ASP A 63 23.88 -15.77 -12.33
CA ASP A 63 23.95 -15.89 -13.81
C ASP A 63 22.56 -16.28 -14.34
N HIS A 64 21.65 -15.29 -14.37
CA HIS A 64 20.28 -15.47 -14.81
C HIS A 64 19.92 -14.41 -15.85
N ASN A 65 19.83 -14.83 -17.11
CA ASN A 65 19.62 -13.96 -18.26
C ASN A 65 18.19 -14.00 -18.80
N GLN A 66 17.26 -14.61 -18.08
CA GLN A 66 15.87 -14.71 -18.51
C GLN A 66 14.99 -13.70 -17.76
N PRO A 67 13.98 -13.12 -18.45
CA PRO A 67 13.03 -12.25 -17.78
C PRO A 67 12.21 -13.02 -16.74
N ILE A 68 11.98 -12.37 -15.58
CA ILE A 68 11.17 -12.90 -14.51
C ILE A 68 9.80 -12.23 -14.57
N TYR A 69 8.72 -13.00 -14.55
CA TYR A 69 7.35 -12.51 -14.56
C TYR A 69 6.59 -12.95 -13.31
N LEU A 70 6.18 -11.97 -12.51
CA LEU A 70 5.30 -12.17 -11.37
C LEU A 70 3.91 -11.66 -11.74
N LYS A 71 2.89 -12.48 -11.56
CA LYS A 71 1.53 -12.14 -11.98
C LYS A 71 0.55 -12.25 -10.83
N GLN A 72 -0.45 -11.38 -10.87
CA GLN A 72 -1.58 -11.41 -9.96
C GLN A 72 -1.18 -11.28 -8.47
N LEU A 73 -0.19 -10.46 -8.16
CA LEU A 73 0.15 -10.13 -6.79
C LEU A 73 -0.96 -9.21 -6.25
N PRO A 74 -1.70 -9.61 -5.19
CA PRO A 74 -2.83 -8.84 -4.70
C PRO A 74 -2.37 -7.58 -3.98
N PHE A 75 -3.18 -6.51 -4.04
CA PHE A 75 -2.98 -5.31 -3.25
C PHE A 75 -4.31 -4.67 -2.88
N ILE A 76 -4.26 -3.85 -1.83
CA ILE A 76 -5.31 -2.91 -1.44
C ILE A 76 -4.67 -1.64 -0.92
N SER A 77 -5.17 -0.49 -1.36
CA SER A 77 -4.71 0.83 -0.94
C SER A 77 -5.89 1.79 -0.74
N LEU A 78 -5.61 3.01 -0.29
CA LEU A 78 -6.60 4.07 -0.12
C LEU A 78 -6.32 5.21 -1.09
N CYS A 79 -7.34 5.59 -1.85
CA CYS A 79 -7.25 6.69 -2.78
C CYS A 79 -7.07 8.02 -2.04
N GLU A 80 -6.01 8.79 -2.38
CA GLU A 80 -5.75 10.09 -1.74
C GLU A 80 -6.80 11.17 -2.05
N HIS A 81 -7.59 10.99 -3.15
CA HIS A 81 -8.63 11.95 -3.54
C HIS A 81 -9.95 11.75 -2.79
N HIS A 82 -10.35 10.51 -2.58
CA HIS A 82 -11.70 10.18 -2.11
C HIS A 82 -11.72 9.38 -0.80
N LEU A 83 -10.56 8.95 -0.30
CA LEU A 83 -10.42 8.05 0.85
C LEU A 83 -11.11 6.69 0.66
N LEU A 84 -11.51 6.37 -0.57
CA LEU A 84 -12.08 5.08 -0.89
C LEU A 84 -10.97 4.04 -1.12
N PRO A 85 -11.17 2.79 -0.68
CA PRO A 85 -10.25 1.72 -1.00
C PRO A 85 -10.29 1.42 -2.50
N PHE A 86 -9.12 1.16 -3.08
CA PHE A 86 -8.99 0.55 -4.39
C PHE A 86 -8.08 -0.67 -4.27
N PHE A 87 -8.40 -1.71 -4.97
CA PHE A 87 -7.75 -3.00 -4.83
C PHE A 87 -7.71 -3.76 -6.15
N GLY A 88 -6.85 -4.74 -6.22
CA GLY A 88 -6.70 -5.53 -7.43
C GLY A 88 -5.40 -6.32 -7.44
N TYR A 89 -4.72 -6.30 -8.59
CA TYR A 89 -3.53 -7.09 -8.82
C TYR A 89 -2.44 -6.27 -9.48
N VAL A 90 -1.20 -6.58 -9.11
CA VAL A 90 0.02 -6.07 -9.72
C VAL A 90 0.69 -7.19 -10.51
N ASP A 91 1.02 -6.90 -11.75
CA ASP A 91 1.89 -7.75 -12.58
C ASP A 91 3.25 -7.04 -12.70
N ILE A 92 4.34 -7.78 -12.49
CA ILE A 92 5.71 -7.26 -12.55
C ILE A 92 6.52 -8.10 -13.54
N GLY A 93 7.23 -7.42 -14.43
CA GLY A 93 8.24 -8.02 -15.31
C GLY A 93 9.61 -7.41 -14.98
N ILE A 94 10.63 -8.25 -14.84
CA ILE A 94 11.99 -7.83 -14.50
C ILE A 94 12.96 -8.46 -15.48
N PHE A 95 13.84 -7.65 -16.05
CA PHE A 95 15.06 -8.12 -16.68
C PHE A 95 16.19 -7.97 -15.67
N PRO A 96 16.59 -9.06 -14.99
CA PRO A 96 17.61 -8.99 -13.96
C PRO A 96 18.99 -8.69 -14.57
N SER A 97 19.84 -8.01 -13.80
CA SER A 97 21.26 -7.86 -14.08
C SER A 97 22.02 -8.89 -13.23
N LYS A 98 22.58 -8.45 -12.10
CA LYS A 98 23.35 -9.30 -11.20
C LYS A 98 22.64 -9.59 -9.88
N LYS A 99 21.55 -8.89 -9.61
CA LYS A 99 20.81 -8.95 -8.36
C LYS A 99 19.42 -9.54 -8.58
N ILE A 100 19.02 -10.46 -7.74
CA ILE A 100 17.67 -11.00 -7.69
C ILE A 100 17.15 -11.03 -6.25
N ALA A 101 15.86 -11.20 -6.09
CA ALA A 101 15.21 -11.34 -4.79
C ALA A 101 14.23 -12.52 -4.78
N GLY A 102 13.95 -13.04 -3.61
CA GLY A 102 12.91 -14.06 -3.45
C GLY A 102 11.53 -13.55 -3.86
N ILE A 103 10.72 -14.42 -4.46
CA ILE A 103 9.39 -14.05 -5.01
C ILE A 103 8.48 -13.41 -3.97
N SER A 104 8.48 -13.91 -2.72
CA SER A 104 7.68 -13.36 -1.62
C SER A 104 7.99 -11.89 -1.32
N LYS A 105 9.22 -11.45 -1.60
CA LYS A 105 9.68 -10.09 -1.30
C LYS A 105 8.98 -9.01 -2.14
N PHE A 106 8.54 -9.38 -3.31
CA PHE A 106 7.72 -8.49 -4.15
C PHE A 106 6.31 -8.30 -3.57
N SER A 107 5.73 -9.34 -2.97
CA SER A 107 4.45 -9.21 -2.26
C SER A 107 4.60 -8.32 -1.01
N ASP A 108 5.66 -8.53 -0.23
CA ASP A 108 5.98 -7.73 0.96
C ASP A 108 6.16 -6.25 0.58
N LEU A 109 6.87 -5.97 -0.54
CA LEU A 109 7.04 -4.61 -1.07
C LEU A 109 5.71 -3.97 -1.47
N ILE A 110 4.89 -4.70 -2.25
CA ILE A 110 3.60 -4.19 -2.72
C ILE A 110 2.71 -3.87 -1.52
N GLU A 111 2.66 -4.75 -0.52
CA GLU A 111 1.90 -4.51 0.71
C GLU A 111 2.38 -3.25 1.42
N HIS A 112 3.70 -3.12 1.64
CA HIS A 112 4.29 -1.95 2.28
C HIS A 112 3.97 -0.65 1.52
N LEU A 113 4.20 -0.62 0.20
CA LEU A 113 3.96 0.57 -0.62
C LEU A 113 2.48 0.92 -0.78
N SER A 114 1.57 -0.06 -0.60
CA SER A 114 0.12 0.14 -0.65
C SER A 114 -0.46 0.69 0.67
N ASN A 115 0.27 0.59 1.78
CA ASN A 115 -0.19 1.02 3.11
C ASN A 115 -0.06 2.53 3.30
N GLN A 116 -0.62 3.31 2.37
CA GLN A 116 -0.60 4.77 2.39
C GLN A 116 -1.75 5.35 1.56
N LEU A 117 -1.98 6.66 1.70
CA LEU A 117 -2.83 7.40 0.76
C LEU A 117 -2.05 7.61 -0.53
N THR A 118 -2.56 7.08 -1.63
CA THR A 118 -1.88 7.16 -2.93
C THR A 118 -2.86 7.14 -4.10
N LEU A 119 -2.33 7.28 -5.31
CA LEU A 119 -3.01 7.03 -6.58
C LEU A 119 -2.46 5.79 -7.24
N GLN A 120 -3.26 5.16 -8.10
CA GLN A 120 -2.81 3.99 -8.86
C GLN A 120 -1.54 4.28 -9.65
N GLU A 121 -1.46 5.43 -10.30
CA GLU A 121 -0.32 5.87 -11.10
C GLU A 121 0.94 6.03 -10.26
N LYS A 122 0.83 6.71 -9.12
CA LYS A 122 1.93 6.93 -8.18
C LYS A 122 2.43 5.60 -7.59
N LEU A 123 1.50 4.71 -7.23
CA LEU A 123 1.84 3.39 -6.71
C LEU A 123 2.57 2.55 -7.75
N THR A 124 2.10 2.59 -9.01
CA THR A 124 2.74 1.88 -10.13
C THR A 124 4.18 2.34 -10.33
N GLU A 125 4.38 3.66 -10.39
CA GLU A 125 5.70 4.27 -10.55
C GLU A 125 6.62 3.95 -9.37
N LYS A 126 6.11 4.08 -8.14
CA LYS A 126 6.88 3.83 -6.92
C LYS A 126 7.34 2.37 -6.83
N ILE A 127 6.49 1.40 -7.17
CA ILE A 127 6.86 -0.02 -7.21
C ILE A 127 8.00 -0.23 -8.23
N GLY A 128 7.85 0.29 -9.45
CA GLY A 128 8.85 0.13 -10.50
C GLY A 128 10.19 0.73 -10.14
N ASN A 129 10.20 1.97 -9.66
CA ASN A 129 11.43 2.67 -9.26
C ASN A 129 12.11 1.96 -8.09
N THR A 130 11.37 1.56 -7.06
CA THR A 130 11.94 0.85 -5.91
C THR A 130 12.59 -0.47 -6.31
N ILE A 131 11.95 -1.26 -7.17
CA ILE A 131 12.53 -2.52 -7.66
C ILE A 131 13.81 -2.23 -8.45
N ASN A 132 13.78 -1.24 -9.34
CA ASN A 132 14.94 -0.88 -10.14
C ASN A 132 16.12 -0.39 -9.29
N ASP A 133 15.85 0.45 -8.30
CA ASP A 133 16.88 1.02 -7.42
C ASP A 133 17.56 -0.04 -6.57
N ILE A 134 16.81 -1.05 -6.09
CA ILE A 134 17.36 -2.10 -5.21
C ILE A 134 18.06 -3.20 -6.02
N LEU A 135 17.45 -3.65 -7.11
CA LEU A 135 17.95 -4.78 -7.88
C LEU A 135 18.86 -4.37 -9.05
N GLU A 136 18.97 -3.06 -9.36
CA GLU A 136 19.78 -2.55 -10.47
C GLU A 136 19.48 -3.31 -11.78
N CYS A 137 18.18 -3.44 -12.09
CA CYS A 137 17.71 -4.22 -13.21
C CYS A 137 18.07 -3.59 -14.56
N GLU A 138 18.19 -4.38 -15.62
CA GLU A 138 18.27 -3.89 -17.00
C GLU A 138 16.93 -3.28 -17.46
N GLY A 139 15.82 -3.73 -16.88
CA GLY A 139 14.49 -3.19 -17.12
C GLY A 139 13.46 -3.71 -16.13
N VAL A 140 12.51 -2.86 -15.81
CA VAL A 140 11.35 -3.19 -14.95
C VAL A 140 10.06 -2.77 -15.64
N PHE A 141 9.08 -3.63 -15.64
CA PHE A 141 7.72 -3.36 -16.07
C PHE A 141 6.75 -3.62 -14.92
N VAL A 142 5.88 -2.65 -14.64
CA VAL A 142 4.83 -2.78 -13.63
C VAL A 142 3.49 -2.44 -14.25
N ARG A 143 2.48 -3.28 -14.00
CA ARG A 143 1.10 -3.05 -14.40
C ARG A 143 0.17 -3.27 -13.23
N ILE A 144 -0.62 -2.27 -12.86
CA ILE A 144 -1.69 -2.39 -11.87
C ILE A 144 -3.04 -2.49 -12.57
N LYS A 145 -3.83 -3.46 -12.15
CA LYS A 145 -5.25 -3.60 -12.50
C LYS A 145 -6.07 -3.43 -11.23
N ALA A 146 -6.72 -2.28 -11.09
CA ALA A 146 -7.53 -1.94 -9.92
C ALA A 146 -9.02 -1.83 -10.28
N LYS A 147 -9.85 -1.96 -9.22
CA LYS A 147 -11.29 -1.68 -9.21
C LYS A 147 -11.57 -0.67 -8.11
#